data_fa1abf82d3a9f4710d953917d0748479
#
_entry.id   fa1abf82d3a9f4710d953917d0748479
#
_cell.length_a   1.000
_cell.length_b   1.000
_cell.length_c   1.000
_cell.angle_alpha   90.00
_cell.angle_beta   90.00
_cell.angle_gamma   90.00
#
_symmetry.space_group_name_H-M   'P 1'
#
loop_
_entity.id
_entity.type
_entity.pdbx_description
1 polymer ?
#
loop_
_entity_poly.entity_id
_entity_poly.type
_entity_poly.pdbx_seq_one_letter_code
_entity_poly.pdbx_strand_id
1 'polypeptide(L)'
;KEWHKYDKNNNQIHYKDSNGYEEWWDYDTNGNMIHYKNQDGFEKWYEYDENGNRIYFKNSNGFEEWRKYDKDGNLIHTKDSSEYESWRRYDKNGNRTYFKNSDGFETWCKYNKDGNLIHRIAVI
;
A
#
# COMPACT_ATOMS: atom_id res chain seq x y z
N LYS A 1 27.42 6.40 -17.41
CA LYS A 1 27.73 5.07 -16.89
C LYS A 1 26.93 4.84 -15.61
N GLU A 2 26.32 3.65 -15.47
CA GLU A 2 25.49 3.25 -14.34
C GLU A 2 26.05 1.98 -13.73
N TRP A 3 25.91 1.84 -12.41
CA TRP A 3 26.30 0.65 -11.66
C TRP A 3 25.10 0.15 -10.89
N HIS A 4 24.86 -1.16 -10.95
CA HIS A 4 23.78 -1.85 -10.28
C HIS A 4 24.35 -3.01 -9.46
N LYS A 5 23.84 -3.20 -8.25
CA LYS A 5 24.17 -4.35 -7.42
C LYS A 5 22.88 -5.07 -7.05
N TYR A 6 22.94 -6.39 -7.07
CA TYR A 6 21.79 -7.27 -6.80
C TYR A 6 22.15 -8.25 -5.69
N ASP A 7 21.15 -8.66 -4.93
CA ASP A 7 21.29 -9.72 -3.95
C ASP A 7 21.27 -11.11 -4.63
N LYS A 8 21.40 -12.18 -3.82
CA LYS A 8 21.38 -13.55 -4.32
C LYS A 8 20.07 -13.96 -4.98
N ASN A 9 18.97 -13.23 -4.71
CA ASN A 9 17.64 -13.48 -5.26
C ASN A 9 17.33 -12.57 -6.45
N ASN A 10 18.34 -11.86 -6.96
CA ASN A 10 18.25 -10.94 -8.10
C ASN A 10 17.42 -9.68 -7.82
N ASN A 11 17.27 -9.28 -6.56
CA ASN A 11 16.69 -7.99 -6.18
C ASN A 11 17.76 -6.91 -6.20
N GLN A 12 17.47 -5.76 -6.82
CA GLN A 12 18.42 -4.65 -6.85
C GLN A 12 18.54 -4.04 -5.44
N ILE A 13 19.78 -3.99 -4.91
CA ILE A 13 20.07 -3.47 -3.57
C ILE A 13 20.84 -2.15 -3.59
N HIS A 14 21.47 -1.80 -4.72
CA HIS A 14 22.22 -0.55 -4.84
C HIS A 14 22.26 -0.09 -6.29
N TYR A 15 22.12 1.20 -6.49
CA TYR A 15 22.29 1.88 -7.77
C TYR A 15 23.20 3.09 -7.60
N LYS A 16 24.03 3.35 -8.60
CA LYS A 16 24.85 4.57 -8.68
C LYS A 16 24.98 5.00 -10.13
N ASP A 17 24.84 6.30 -10.39
CA ASP A 17 25.09 6.85 -11.72
C ASP A 17 26.42 7.61 -11.81
N SER A 18 26.77 8.06 -13.01
CA SER A 18 28.01 8.79 -13.26
C SER A 18 28.04 10.20 -12.65
N ASN A 19 26.89 10.73 -12.23
CA ASN A 19 26.77 12.01 -11.53
C ASN A 19 26.94 11.88 -10.02
N GLY A 20 27.11 10.64 -9.53
CA GLY A 20 27.27 10.35 -8.13
C GLY A 20 25.96 10.16 -7.36
N TYR A 21 24.81 10.13 -8.04
CA TYR A 21 23.52 9.83 -7.40
C TYR A 21 23.46 8.37 -7.01
N GLU A 22 23.01 8.09 -5.79
CA GLU A 22 22.95 6.74 -5.24
C GLU A 22 21.60 6.43 -4.59
N GLU A 23 21.18 5.16 -4.71
CA GLU A 23 19.98 4.61 -4.09
C GLU A 23 20.28 3.24 -3.51
N TRP A 24 19.59 2.90 -2.41
CA TRP A 24 19.73 1.62 -1.69
C TRP A 24 18.36 1.03 -1.38
N TRP A 25 18.24 -0.29 -1.45
CA TRP A 25 17.03 -1.05 -1.15
C TRP A 25 17.35 -2.25 -0.27
N ASP A 26 16.46 -2.54 0.69
CA ASP A 26 16.47 -3.75 1.48
C ASP A 26 15.16 -4.52 1.29
N TYR A 27 15.22 -5.83 1.33
CA TYR A 27 14.10 -6.73 1.11
C TYR A 27 13.97 -7.73 2.24
N ASP A 28 12.74 -8.19 2.52
CA ASP A 28 12.51 -9.28 3.45
C ASP A 28 12.82 -10.64 2.76
N THR A 29 12.67 -11.73 3.52
CA THR A 29 12.95 -13.08 3.01
C THR A 29 12.00 -13.52 1.89
N ASN A 30 10.85 -12.84 1.74
CA ASN A 30 9.87 -13.11 0.69
C ASN A 30 10.05 -12.24 -0.56
N GLY A 31 11.08 -11.37 -0.57
CA GLY A 31 11.36 -10.47 -1.68
C GLY A 31 10.56 -9.17 -1.68
N ASN A 32 9.86 -8.86 -0.60
CA ASN A 32 9.16 -7.59 -0.45
C ASN A 32 10.12 -6.48 0.00
N MET A 33 10.06 -5.31 -0.64
CA MET A 33 10.89 -4.17 -0.25
C MET A 33 10.46 -3.65 1.11
N ILE A 34 11.39 -3.62 2.08
CA ILE A 34 11.14 -3.13 3.45
C ILE A 34 11.76 -1.77 3.73
N HIS A 35 12.78 -1.38 2.96
CA HIS A 35 13.47 -0.10 3.15
C HIS A 35 14.03 0.40 1.83
N TYR A 36 13.91 1.71 1.63
CA TYR A 36 14.51 2.44 0.52
C TYR A 36 15.18 3.69 1.06
N LYS A 37 16.33 4.04 0.51
CA LYS A 37 17.04 5.28 0.83
C LYS A 37 17.68 5.84 -0.44
N ASN A 38 17.66 7.15 -0.61
CA ASN A 38 18.43 7.81 -1.65
C ASN A 38 19.52 8.71 -1.06
N GLN A 39 20.37 9.22 -1.92
CA GLN A 39 21.50 10.09 -1.56
C GLN A 39 21.05 11.38 -0.87
N ASP A 40 19.86 11.89 -1.19
CA ASP A 40 19.33 13.13 -0.62
C ASP A 40 18.79 12.93 0.81
N GLY A 41 18.89 11.72 1.34
CA GLY A 41 18.44 11.37 2.69
C GLY A 41 16.96 11.03 2.77
N PHE A 42 16.26 10.94 1.64
CA PHE A 42 14.86 10.49 1.63
C PHE A 42 14.82 8.98 1.86
N GLU A 43 13.97 8.57 2.79
CA GLU A 43 13.82 7.16 3.18
C GLU A 43 12.35 6.75 3.21
N LYS A 44 12.11 5.47 2.94
CA LYS A 44 10.81 4.81 3.04
C LYS A 44 10.97 3.49 3.78
N TRP A 45 9.99 3.16 4.62
CA TRP A 45 9.92 1.89 5.36
C TRP A 45 8.56 1.25 5.13
N TYR A 46 8.54 -0.07 4.97
CA TYR A 46 7.34 -0.86 4.70
C TYR A 46 7.29 -2.07 5.60
N GLU A 47 6.08 -2.44 6.04
CA GLU A 47 5.81 -3.71 6.71
C GLU A 47 4.68 -4.43 5.98
N TYR A 48 4.74 -5.73 5.98
CA TYR A 48 3.79 -6.61 5.28
C TYR A 48 3.26 -7.67 6.23
N ASP A 49 2.02 -8.13 5.99
CA ASP A 49 1.49 -9.29 6.68
C ASP A 49 2.05 -10.60 6.07
N GLU A 50 1.66 -11.73 6.64
CA GLU A 50 2.12 -13.04 6.18
C GLU A 50 1.71 -13.37 4.74
N ASN A 51 0.70 -12.69 4.20
CA ASN A 51 0.20 -12.87 2.84
C ASN A 51 0.84 -11.90 1.83
N GLY A 52 1.78 -11.06 2.29
CA GLY A 52 2.44 -10.07 1.43
C GLY A 52 1.66 -8.77 1.24
N ASN A 53 0.59 -8.54 1.99
CA ASN A 53 -0.16 -7.29 1.94
C ASN A 53 0.53 -6.23 2.77
N ARG A 54 0.72 -5.02 2.23
CA ARG A 54 1.34 -3.92 2.97
C ARG A 54 0.43 -3.43 4.09
N ILE A 55 0.88 -3.54 5.34
CA ILE A 55 0.13 -3.12 6.54
C ILE A 55 0.63 -1.79 7.12
N TYR A 56 1.86 -1.39 6.79
CA TYR A 56 2.45 -0.14 7.30
C TYR A 56 3.37 0.48 6.26
N PHE A 57 3.35 1.80 6.19
CA PHE A 57 4.27 2.61 5.41
C PHE A 57 4.67 3.85 6.21
N LYS A 58 5.94 4.23 6.12
CA LYS A 58 6.46 5.48 6.67
C LYS A 58 7.49 6.06 5.71
N ASN A 59 7.56 7.39 5.61
CA ASN A 59 8.66 8.05 4.93
C ASN A 59 9.35 9.08 5.83
N SER A 60 10.52 9.56 5.39
CA SER A 60 11.32 10.52 6.15
C SER A 60 10.69 11.92 6.24
N ASN A 61 9.64 12.21 5.48
CA ASN A 61 8.86 13.44 5.60
C ASN A 61 7.82 13.40 6.74
N GLY A 62 7.75 12.27 7.47
CA GLY A 62 6.85 12.10 8.60
C GLY A 62 5.48 11.55 8.23
N PHE A 63 5.22 11.21 6.96
CA PHE A 63 3.98 10.55 6.56
C PHE A 63 4.00 9.10 7.02
N GLU A 64 2.89 8.65 7.61
CA GLU A 64 2.66 7.27 8.03
C GLU A 64 1.29 6.80 7.57
N GLU A 65 1.17 5.53 7.19
CA GLU A 65 -0.10 4.92 6.78
C GLU A 65 -0.19 3.50 7.33
N TRP A 66 -1.36 3.16 7.88
CA TRP A 66 -1.69 1.82 8.38
C TRP A 66 -2.84 1.26 7.56
N ARG A 67 -2.77 -0.04 7.25
CA ARG A 67 -3.78 -0.76 6.48
C ARG A 67 -4.16 -2.07 7.16
N LYS A 68 -5.43 -2.43 7.05
CA LYS A 68 -5.96 -3.74 7.46
C LYS A 68 -6.68 -4.39 6.29
N TYR A 69 -6.58 -5.70 6.22
CA TYR A 69 -7.20 -6.51 5.18
C TYR A 69 -8.06 -7.59 5.81
N ASP A 70 -9.09 -8.03 5.08
CA ASP A 70 -9.87 -9.20 5.49
C ASP A 70 -9.12 -10.50 5.11
N LYS A 71 -9.71 -11.64 5.45
CA LYS A 71 -9.11 -12.96 5.18
C LYS A 71 -8.89 -13.25 3.68
N ASP A 72 -9.63 -12.56 2.82
CA ASP A 72 -9.55 -12.72 1.36
C ASP A 72 -8.59 -11.73 0.71
N GLY A 73 -7.90 -10.90 1.51
CA GLY A 73 -6.93 -9.93 1.03
C GLY A 73 -7.54 -8.60 0.59
N ASN A 74 -8.81 -8.35 0.87
CA ASN A 74 -9.47 -7.09 0.54
C ASN A 74 -9.17 -6.03 1.60
N LEU A 75 -8.82 -4.82 1.17
CA LEU A 75 -8.54 -3.70 2.06
C LEU A 75 -9.82 -3.23 2.76
N ILE A 76 -9.89 -3.36 4.10
CA ILE A 76 -11.07 -3.00 4.90
C ILE A 76 -10.91 -1.70 5.70
N HIS A 77 -9.67 -1.29 5.99
CA HIS A 77 -9.42 -0.09 6.79
C HIS A 77 -8.09 0.55 6.44
N THR A 78 -8.07 1.86 6.32
CA THR A 78 -6.85 2.66 6.21
C THR A 78 -6.89 3.81 7.21
N LYS A 79 -5.72 4.18 7.71
CA LYS A 79 -5.52 5.39 8.53
C LYS A 79 -4.16 5.95 8.21
N ASP A 80 -4.04 7.27 8.13
CA ASP A 80 -2.75 7.91 7.91
C ASP A 80 -2.46 9.02 8.93
N SER A 81 -1.25 9.54 8.91
CA SER A 81 -0.77 10.60 9.82
C SER A 81 -1.41 11.96 9.54
N SER A 82 -2.13 12.12 8.42
CA SER A 82 -2.92 13.32 8.11
C SER A 82 -4.33 13.25 8.69
N GLU A 83 -4.61 12.26 9.53
CA GLU A 83 -5.91 11.97 10.14
C GLU A 83 -6.98 11.50 9.15
N TYR A 84 -6.60 11.19 7.91
CA TYR A 84 -7.51 10.55 6.97
C TYR A 84 -7.72 9.10 7.36
N GLU A 85 -8.98 8.68 7.35
CA GLU A 85 -9.37 7.31 7.71
C GLU A 85 -10.47 6.84 6.78
N SER A 86 -10.44 5.57 6.39
CA SER A 86 -11.48 5.00 5.52
C SER A 86 -11.79 3.55 5.90
N TRP A 87 -13.04 3.16 5.67
CA TRP A 87 -13.57 1.81 5.96
C TRP A 87 -14.27 1.26 4.74
N ARG A 88 -14.12 -0.05 4.50
CA ARG A 88 -14.72 -0.76 3.37
C ARG A 88 -15.30 -2.09 3.81
N ARG A 89 -16.36 -2.51 3.14
CA ARG A 89 -16.92 -3.86 3.25
C ARG A 89 -17.11 -4.42 1.86
N TYR A 90 -17.06 -5.75 1.77
CA TYR A 90 -17.15 -6.47 0.51
C TYR A 90 -18.14 -7.63 0.65
N ASP A 91 -18.76 -8.02 -0.47
CA ASP A 91 -19.54 -9.23 -0.54
C ASP A 91 -18.63 -10.46 -0.72
N LYS A 92 -19.22 -11.65 -0.74
CA LYS A 92 -18.48 -12.91 -0.88
C LYS A 92 -17.72 -13.03 -2.21
N ASN A 93 -18.07 -12.22 -3.20
CA ASN A 93 -17.43 -12.21 -4.52
C ASN A 93 -16.33 -11.14 -4.64
N GLY A 94 -16.04 -10.41 -3.56
CA GLY A 94 -15.03 -9.36 -3.55
C GLY A 94 -15.50 -8.00 -4.07
N ASN A 95 -16.80 -7.83 -4.32
CA ASN A 95 -17.35 -6.54 -4.74
C ASN A 95 -17.55 -5.64 -3.53
N ARG A 96 -17.10 -4.38 -3.62
CA ARG A 96 -17.24 -3.44 -2.50
C ARG A 96 -18.70 -3.01 -2.32
N THR A 97 -19.27 -3.36 -1.17
CA THR A 97 -20.67 -3.03 -0.82
C THR A 97 -20.80 -1.76 0.03
N TYR A 98 -19.73 -1.34 0.70
CA TYR A 98 -19.73 -0.17 1.57
C TYR A 98 -18.39 0.54 1.55
N PHE A 99 -18.44 1.86 1.59
CA PHE A 99 -17.27 2.73 1.79
C PHE A 99 -17.67 3.92 2.67
N LYS A 100 -16.79 4.28 3.61
CA LYS A 100 -16.89 5.50 4.39
C LYS A 100 -15.50 6.09 4.57
N ASN A 101 -15.39 7.42 4.61
CA ASN A 101 -14.14 8.08 4.98
C ASN A 101 -14.36 9.17 6.03
N SER A 102 -13.26 9.66 6.57
CA SER A 102 -13.26 10.71 7.62
C SER A 102 -13.73 12.09 7.11
N ASP A 103 -13.81 12.28 5.79
CA ASP A 103 -14.36 13.50 5.19
C ASP A 103 -15.90 13.50 5.15
N GLY A 104 -16.53 12.44 5.65
CA GLY A 104 -17.98 12.30 5.74
C GLY A 104 -18.64 11.70 4.51
N PHE A 105 -17.86 11.23 3.54
CA PHE A 105 -18.39 10.56 2.35
C PHE A 105 -18.73 9.10 2.70
N GLU A 106 -19.95 8.67 2.32
CA GLU A 106 -20.39 7.28 2.48
C GLU A 106 -21.06 6.78 1.21
N THR A 107 -20.83 5.51 0.85
CA THR A 107 -21.52 4.84 -0.25
C THR A 107 -21.95 3.43 0.13
N TRP A 108 -23.09 3.03 -0.42
CA TRP A 108 -23.61 1.65 -0.36
C TRP A 108 -23.85 1.17 -1.78
N CYS A 109 -23.39 -0.01 -2.09
CA CYS A 109 -23.51 -0.59 -3.44
C CYS A 109 -24.11 -1.99 -3.37
N LYS A 110 -24.97 -2.31 -4.34
CA LYS A 110 -25.49 -3.66 -4.55
C LYS A 110 -25.12 -4.13 -5.96
N TYR A 111 -24.85 -5.40 -6.08
CA TYR A 111 -24.46 -6.05 -7.32
C TYR A 111 -25.39 -7.24 -7.61
N ASN A 112 -25.59 -7.53 -8.90
CA ASN A 112 -26.30 -8.74 -9.30
C ASN A 112 -25.36 -9.96 -9.23
N LYS A 113 -25.88 -11.14 -9.52
CA LYS A 113 -25.12 -12.40 -9.50
C LYS A 113 -23.93 -12.42 -10.46
N ASP A 114 -23.95 -11.59 -11.50
CA ASP A 114 -22.89 -11.50 -12.49
C ASP A 114 -21.82 -10.45 -12.13
N GLY A 115 -21.97 -9.80 -10.96
CA GLY A 115 -21.02 -8.80 -10.47
C GLY A 115 -21.24 -7.39 -11.03
N ASN A 116 -22.37 -7.14 -11.71
CA ASN A 116 -22.69 -5.81 -12.22
C ASN A 116 -23.40 -4.97 -11.15
N LEU A 117 -22.99 -3.70 -11.05
CA LEU A 117 -23.60 -2.73 -10.13
C LEU A 117 -25.06 -2.47 -10.53
N ILE A 118 -26.01 -2.73 -9.62
CA ILE A 118 -27.44 -2.51 -9.85
C ILE A 118 -28.03 -1.37 -9.02
N HIS A 119 -27.35 -0.97 -7.94
CA HIS A 119 -27.83 0.11 -7.09
C HIS A 119 -26.66 0.75 -6.33
N ARG A 120 -26.69 2.08 -6.22
CA ARG A 120 -25.71 2.86 -5.45
C ARG A 120 -26.41 4.02 -4.74
N ILE A 121 -26.11 4.16 -3.45
CA ILE A 121 -26.49 5.34 -2.65
C ILE A 121 -25.17 5.99 -2.19
N ALA A 122 -25.09 7.30 -2.33
CA ALA A 122 -23.93 8.07 -1.86
C ALA A 122 -24.43 9.23 -0.98
N VAL A 123 -23.72 9.47 0.11
CA VAL A 123 -23.91 10.60 1.03
C VAL A 123 -22.58 11.35 1.10
N ILE A 124 -22.68 12.66 0.98
CA ILE A 124 -21.51 13.53 0.99
C ILE A 124 -21.54 14.40 2.27
#